data_f6797abbf18f46785a06410371e88837
#
_entry.id   f6797abbf18f46785a06410371e88837
#
_cell.length_a   1.000
_cell.length_b   1.000
_cell.length_c   1.000
_cell.angle_alpha   90.00
_cell.angle_beta   90.00
_cell.angle_gamma   90.00
#
_symmetry.space_group_name_H-M   'P 1'
#
loop_
_entity.id
_entity.type
_entity.pdbx_description
1 polymer ?
#
loop_
_entity_poly.entity_id
_entity_poly.type
_entity_poly.pdbx_seq_one_letter_code
_entity_poly.pdbx_strand_id
1 'polypeptide(L)'
;MKTQRLLVVLTVINLGLLVFLLAQTRVHISPQGVRVWTNIDGSVLRGRALEIIDDQGRTRAAINLHPADQTRSYPETAIFRLIDQNGRPSVKLSTSERGGGLALVSDAENTYVQLSGRGLTATKDGRHQAIP
;
A
#
# COMPACT_ATOMS: atom_id res chain seq x y z
N MET A 1 18.14 -58.81 6.98
CA MET A 1 17.33 -58.51 5.77
C MET A 1 15.95 -57.87 6.07
N LYS A 2 15.22 -58.23 7.14
CA LYS A 2 13.90 -57.61 7.44
C LYS A 2 13.99 -56.16 7.89
N THR A 3 14.99 -55.80 8.73
CA THR A 3 15.20 -54.43 9.24
C THR A 3 15.54 -53.40 8.12
N GLN A 4 16.31 -53.83 7.12
CA GLN A 4 16.70 -52.98 6.02
C GLN A 4 15.49 -52.63 5.10
N ARG A 5 14.59 -53.61 4.89
CA ARG A 5 13.34 -53.36 4.13
C ARG A 5 12.40 -52.43 4.91
N LEU A 6 12.33 -52.56 6.24
CA LEU A 6 11.53 -51.67 7.07
C LEU A 6 12.01 -50.23 7.00
N LEU A 7 13.33 -50.00 7.06
CA LEU A 7 13.92 -48.67 6.93
C LEU A 7 13.62 -48.02 5.58
N VAL A 8 13.74 -48.78 4.50
CA VAL A 8 13.43 -48.28 3.16
C VAL A 8 11.96 -47.88 3.04
N VAL A 9 11.05 -48.72 3.53
CA VAL A 9 9.60 -48.42 3.52
C VAL A 9 9.30 -47.15 4.32
N LEU A 10 9.87 -47.00 5.51
CA LEU A 10 9.67 -45.83 6.37
C LEU A 10 10.19 -44.55 5.69
N THR A 11 11.35 -44.63 5.03
CA THR A 11 11.92 -43.47 4.27
C THR A 11 11.02 -43.08 3.10
N VAL A 12 10.48 -44.03 2.36
CA VAL A 12 9.57 -43.75 1.24
C VAL A 12 8.25 -43.11 1.74
N ILE A 13 7.70 -43.60 2.86
CA ILE A 13 6.49 -43.01 3.46
C ILE A 13 6.76 -41.59 3.93
N ASN A 14 7.89 -41.30 4.60
CA ASN A 14 8.24 -39.95 5.05
C ASN A 14 8.44 -39.02 3.86
N LEU A 15 9.12 -39.46 2.80
CA LEU A 15 9.30 -38.66 1.58
C LEU A 15 7.98 -38.37 0.91
N GLY A 16 7.08 -39.34 0.80
CA GLY A 16 5.73 -39.15 0.28
C GLY A 16 4.91 -38.16 1.09
N LEU A 17 4.99 -38.23 2.41
CA LEU A 17 4.31 -37.30 3.33
C LEU A 17 4.87 -35.86 3.18
N LEU A 18 6.18 -35.71 3.03
CA LEU A 18 6.85 -34.43 2.83
C LEU A 18 6.40 -33.80 1.51
N VAL A 19 6.38 -34.58 0.41
CA VAL A 19 5.92 -34.12 -0.91
C VAL A 19 4.44 -33.75 -0.86
N PHE A 20 3.62 -34.55 -0.17
CA PHE A 20 2.20 -34.24 0.03
C PHE A 20 1.98 -32.95 0.81
N LEU A 21 2.72 -32.72 1.91
CA LEU A 21 2.67 -31.48 2.68
C LEU A 21 3.14 -30.28 1.84
N LEU A 22 4.22 -30.42 1.07
CA LEU A 22 4.69 -29.38 0.15
C LEU A 22 3.69 -29.10 -0.98
N ALA A 23 2.97 -30.09 -1.45
CA ALA A 23 1.92 -29.90 -2.46
C ALA A 23 0.66 -29.23 -1.88
N GLN A 24 0.36 -29.43 -0.59
CA GLN A 24 -0.71 -28.76 0.12
C GLN A 24 -0.37 -27.32 0.51
N THR A 25 0.90 -27.03 0.82
CA THR A 25 1.40 -25.67 0.94
C THR A 25 1.61 -25.11 -0.46
N ARG A 26 0.55 -24.89 -1.23
CA ARG A 26 0.54 -23.88 -2.29
C ARG A 26 0.65 -22.54 -1.58
N VAL A 27 1.84 -22.24 -1.10
CA VAL A 27 2.22 -20.86 -0.83
C VAL A 27 2.11 -20.16 -2.18
N HIS A 28 0.98 -19.50 -2.42
CA HIS A 28 0.95 -18.42 -3.37
C HIS A 28 1.94 -17.39 -2.84
N ILE A 29 3.22 -17.59 -3.16
CA ILE A 29 4.21 -16.52 -3.10
C ILE A 29 3.79 -15.60 -4.24
N SER A 30 2.86 -14.71 -3.95
CA SER A 30 2.71 -13.51 -4.73
C SER A 30 4.05 -12.79 -4.63
N PRO A 31 4.75 -12.49 -5.74
CA PRO A 31 6.07 -11.84 -5.73
C PRO A 31 6.05 -10.45 -5.09
N GLN A 32 4.92 -9.99 -4.66
CA GLN A 32 4.71 -8.69 -4.03
C GLN A 32 3.87 -8.91 -2.77
N GLY A 33 4.50 -8.67 -1.64
CA GLY A 33 3.97 -8.93 -0.29
C GLY A 33 2.72 -8.13 0.07
N VAL A 34 1.64 -8.35 -0.65
CA VAL A 34 0.31 -7.88 -0.25
C VAL A 34 -0.25 -8.92 0.71
N ARG A 35 -0.09 -8.69 2.00
CA ARG A 35 -0.91 -9.36 3.01
C ARG A 35 -2.31 -8.77 2.93
N VAL A 36 -3.11 -9.30 2.01
CA VAL A 36 -4.54 -9.04 2.02
C VAL A 36 -5.12 -9.88 3.15
N TRP A 37 -5.42 -9.27 4.26
CA TRP A 37 -6.29 -9.86 5.28
C TRP A 37 -7.71 -9.78 4.74
N THR A 38 -8.06 -10.74 3.90
CA THR A 38 -9.43 -10.90 3.42
C THR A 38 -10.27 -11.60 4.48
N ASN A 39 -10.78 -10.85 5.45
CA ASN A 39 -12.08 -11.17 6.01
C ASN A 39 -13.09 -10.69 4.97
N ILE A 40 -13.35 -11.52 3.96
CA ILE A 40 -14.43 -11.29 3.00
C ILE A 40 -15.73 -11.73 3.69
N ASP A 41 -16.23 -10.86 4.55
CA ASP A 41 -17.65 -10.76 4.78
C ASP A 41 -18.17 -9.73 3.77
N GLY A 42 -18.37 -10.17 2.59
CA GLY A 42 -19.09 -9.71 1.40
C GLY A 42 -18.99 -8.26 0.95
N SER A 43 -18.56 -7.24 1.72
CA SER A 43 -18.76 -5.85 1.32
C SER A 43 -17.70 -4.83 1.74
N VAL A 44 -16.76 -5.15 2.64
CA VAL A 44 -15.81 -4.15 3.16
C VAL A 44 -14.38 -4.67 3.16
N LEU A 45 -13.48 -3.98 2.43
CA LEU A 45 -12.03 -4.17 2.54
C LEU A 45 -11.50 -3.38 3.74
N ARG A 46 -10.94 -4.06 4.74
CA ARG A 46 -10.35 -3.44 5.92
C ARG A 46 -8.83 -3.59 5.89
N GLY A 47 -8.10 -2.49 6.02
CA GLY A 47 -6.64 -2.47 6.01
C GLY A 47 -6.09 -1.11 6.44
N ARG A 48 -4.79 -1.05 6.70
CA ARG A 48 -4.09 0.22 7.02
C ARG A 48 -3.50 0.89 5.79
N ALA A 49 -3.33 0.13 4.71
CA ALA A 49 -2.84 0.63 3.44
C ALA A 49 -3.42 -0.19 2.29
N LEU A 50 -3.63 0.46 1.16
CA LEU A 50 -3.95 -0.12 -0.13
C LEU A 50 -3.04 0.52 -1.17
N GLU A 51 -2.41 -0.28 -2.01
CA GLU A 51 -1.57 0.19 -3.11
C GLU A 51 -2.01 -0.43 -4.43
N ILE A 52 -2.02 0.37 -5.48
CA ILE A 52 -2.17 -0.06 -6.86
C ILE A 52 -0.80 0.08 -7.50
N ILE A 53 -0.31 -1.00 -8.05
CA ILE A 53 1.00 -1.08 -8.71
C ILE A 53 0.82 -1.37 -10.19
N ASP A 54 1.71 -0.84 -11.01
CA ASP A 54 1.74 -1.14 -12.45
C ASP A 54 2.55 -2.42 -12.74
N ASP A 55 2.57 -2.82 -14.01
CA ASP A 55 3.29 -4.02 -14.49
C ASP A 55 4.82 -3.96 -14.24
N GLN A 56 5.35 -2.79 -13.94
CA GLN A 56 6.77 -2.58 -13.62
C GLN A 56 7.01 -2.57 -12.09
N GLY A 57 5.97 -2.83 -11.28
CA GLY A 57 6.05 -2.83 -9.83
C GLY A 57 6.09 -1.44 -9.19
N ARG A 58 5.77 -0.38 -9.94
CA ARG A 58 5.75 0.99 -9.40
C ARG A 58 4.38 1.30 -8.81
N THR A 59 4.35 1.90 -7.63
CA THR A 59 3.09 2.36 -7.02
C THR A 59 2.50 3.50 -7.84
N ARG A 60 1.24 3.35 -8.27
CA ARG A 60 0.48 4.30 -9.09
C ARG A 60 -0.64 4.98 -8.29
N ALA A 61 -1.17 4.31 -7.30
CA ALA A 61 -2.08 4.90 -6.33
C ALA A 61 -1.84 4.28 -4.95
N ALA A 62 -2.08 5.06 -3.91
CA ALA A 62 -1.96 4.58 -2.54
C ALA A 62 -2.98 5.24 -1.62
N ILE A 63 -3.55 4.45 -0.70
CA ILE A 63 -4.29 4.93 0.46
C ILE A 63 -3.52 4.47 1.69
N ASN A 64 -3.06 5.41 2.50
CA ASN A 64 -2.24 5.12 3.67
C ASN A 64 -2.76 5.87 4.89
N LEU A 65 -2.70 5.22 6.06
CA LEU A 65 -2.88 5.87 7.34
C LEU A 65 -1.50 6.16 7.93
N HIS A 66 -1.13 7.44 7.99
CA HIS A 66 0.09 7.89 8.63
C HIS A 66 -0.17 8.08 10.12
N PRO A 67 0.60 7.43 11.02
CA PRO A 67 0.44 7.60 12.45
C PRO A 67 0.76 9.04 12.87
N ALA A 68 0.21 9.45 14.00
CA ALA A 68 0.57 10.72 14.61
C ALA A 68 2.05 10.75 14.99
N ASP A 69 2.71 11.89 14.74
CA ASP A 69 4.08 12.17 15.16
C ASP A 69 4.06 13.35 16.14
N GLN A 70 4.19 13.05 17.41
CA GLN A 70 4.17 14.06 18.47
C GLN A 70 5.38 15.01 18.41
N THR A 71 6.53 14.55 17.91
CA THR A 71 7.75 15.37 17.83
C THR A 71 7.61 16.48 16.81
N ARG A 72 6.85 16.24 15.74
CA ARG A 72 6.57 17.19 14.66
C ARG A 72 5.19 17.84 14.78
N SER A 73 4.45 17.55 15.86
CA SER A 73 3.05 17.98 16.02
C SER A 73 2.18 17.60 14.83
N TYR A 74 2.43 16.43 14.24
CA TYR A 74 1.69 15.94 13.09
C TYR A 74 0.59 14.98 13.56
N PRO A 75 -0.69 15.24 13.25
CA PRO A 75 -1.79 14.35 13.65
C PRO A 75 -1.82 13.10 12.78
N GLU A 76 -2.47 12.05 13.27
CA GLU A 76 -2.79 10.90 12.45
C GLU A 76 -3.55 11.36 11.20
N THR A 77 -3.12 10.91 10.03
CA THR A 77 -3.60 11.43 8.77
C THR A 77 -3.85 10.31 7.78
N ALA A 78 -5.08 10.18 7.31
CA ALA A 78 -5.40 9.35 6.17
C ALA A 78 -5.07 10.10 4.87
N ILE A 79 -4.34 9.46 3.96
CA ILE A 79 -3.88 10.07 2.72
C ILE A 79 -4.17 9.14 1.55
N PHE A 80 -4.83 9.68 0.51
CA PHE A 80 -4.94 9.07 -0.81
C PHE A 80 -4.03 9.83 -1.78
N ARG A 81 -3.26 9.11 -2.59
CA ARG A 81 -2.35 9.67 -3.59
C ARG A 81 -2.54 8.98 -4.94
N LEU A 82 -2.50 9.76 -6.01
CA LEU A 82 -2.23 9.29 -7.35
C LEU A 82 -0.80 9.71 -7.73
N ILE A 83 -0.05 8.77 -8.28
CA ILE A 83 1.40 8.88 -8.47
C ILE A 83 1.69 8.76 -9.97
N ASP A 84 2.45 9.69 -10.51
CA ASP A 84 2.83 9.72 -11.92
C ASP A 84 3.88 8.64 -12.28
N GLN A 85 4.28 8.58 -13.53
CA GLN A 85 5.27 7.61 -14.01
C GLN A 85 6.67 7.82 -13.41
N ASN A 86 6.95 9.03 -12.90
CA ASN A 86 8.22 9.40 -12.30
C ASN A 86 8.24 9.19 -10.79
N GLY A 87 7.17 8.61 -10.22
CA GLY A 87 7.04 8.37 -8.78
C GLY A 87 6.62 9.62 -7.98
N ARG A 88 6.15 10.70 -8.66
CA ARG A 88 5.73 11.93 -7.99
C ARG A 88 4.21 11.91 -7.74
N PRO A 89 3.75 12.23 -6.51
CA PRO A 89 2.33 12.37 -6.24
C PRO A 89 1.76 13.60 -6.98
N SER A 90 0.92 13.37 -7.99
CA SER A 90 0.23 14.44 -8.75
C SER A 90 -1.10 14.84 -8.14
N VAL A 91 -1.76 13.91 -7.42
CA VAL A 91 -2.98 14.17 -6.66
C VAL A 91 -2.79 13.68 -5.24
N LYS A 92 -3.18 14.50 -4.26
CA LYS A 92 -3.14 14.16 -2.84
C LYS A 92 -4.41 14.63 -2.15
N LEU A 93 -5.20 13.68 -1.65
CA LEU A 93 -6.34 13.94 -0.76
C LEU A 93 -5.95 13.50 0.64
N SER A 94 -6.14 14.35 1.64
CA SER A 94 -5.79 14.03 3.01
C SER A 94 -6.84 14.49 4.00
N THR A 95 -6.96 13.77 5.11
CA THR A 95 -7.82 14.16 6.23
C THR A 95 -7.19 13.78 7.56
N SER A 96 -7.38 14.62 8.57
CA SER A 96 -6.92 14.45 9.93
C SER A 96 -7.89 15.14 10.90
N GLU A 97 -7.65 15.09 12.20
CA GLU A 97 -8.39 15.86 13.22
C GLU A 97 -8.36 17.38 12.97
N ARG A 98 -7.33 17.87 12.25
CA ARG A 98 -7.18 19.31 11.93
C ARG A 98 -7.86 19.72 10.62
N GLY A 99 -8.60 18.79 10.00
CA GLY A 99 -9.31 19.01 8.75
C GLY A 99 -8.74 18.23 7.58
N GLY A 100 -9.32 18.46 6.41
CA GLY A 100 -8.94 17.80 5.15
C GLY A 100 -8.48 18.78 4.10
N GLY A 101 -7.87 18.24 3.05
CA GLY A 101 -7.41 19.02 1.90
C GLY A 101 -7.16 18.16 0.68
N LEU A 102 -7.28 18.81 -0.50
CA LEU A 102 -6.93 18.28 -1.80
C LEU A 102 -5.79 19.10 -2.37
N ALA A 103 -4.73 18.46 -2.82
CA ALA A 103 -3.66 19.12 -3.58
C ALA A 103 -3.54 18.46 -4.96
N LEU A 104 -3.44 19.30 -5.99
CA LEU A 104 -3.14 18.95 -7.36
C LEU A 104 -1.77 19.53 -7.69
N VAL A 105 -0.82 18.68 -8.04
CA VAL A 105 0.58 19.07 -8.29
C VAL A 105 0.85 18.96 -9.79
N SER A 106 1.40 20.03 -10.37
CA SER A 106 1.87 20.06 -11.74
C SER A 106 3.20 19.32 -11.89
N ASP A 107 3.56 19.03 -13.14
CA ASP A 107 4.90 18.57 -13.52
C ASP A 107 5.97 19.67 -13.35
N ALA A 108 5.55 20.94 -13.39
CA ALA A 108 6.43 22.08 -13.14
C ALA A 108 6.81 22.16 -11.65
N GLU A 109 8.07 22.47 -11.38
CA GLU A 109 8.59 22.59 -10.03
C GLU A 109 7.85 23.69 -9.26
N ASN A 110 7.53 23.42 -7.99
CA ASN A 110 6.83 24.35 -7.10
C ASN A 110 5.51 24.92 -7.64
N THR A 111 4.79 24.13 -8.47
CA THR A 111 3.50 24.53 -9.04
C THR A 111 2.42 23.55 -8.60
N TYR A 112 1.44 24.03 -7.82
CA TYR A 112 0.32 23.23 -7.32
C TYR A 112 -0.90 24.07 -6.95
N VAL A 113 -2.05 23.41 -6.90
CA VAL A 113 -3.29 23.98 -6.36
C VAL A 113 -3.68 23.21 -5.12
N GLN A 114 -4.08 23.92 -4.09
CA GLN A 114 -4.54 23.33 -2.84
C GLN A 114 -5.90 23.87 -2.42
N LEU A 115 -6.83 22.97 -2.17
CA LEU A 115 -8.13 23.24 -1.54
C LEU A 115 -8.12 22.70 -0.11
N SER A 116 -8.49 23.51 0.86
CA SER A 116 -8.61 23.12 2.27
C SER A 116 -9.77 23.87 2.93
N GLY A 117 -10.06 23.58 4.20
CA GLY A 117 -11.03 24.34 4.98
C GLY A 117 -10.71 25.84 5.13
N ARG A 118 -9.49 26.27 4.74
CA ARG A 118 -9.07 27.68 4.74
C ARG A 118 -9.29 28.38 3.41
N GLY A 119 -9.71 27.65 2.37
CA GLY A 119 -9.95 28.17 1.03
C GLY A 119 -9.10 27.51 -0.05
N LEU A 120 -9.13 28.10 -1.24
CA LEU A 120 -8.39 27.68 -2.42
C LEU A 120 -7.14 28.53 -2.58
N THR A 121 -6.00 27.88 -2.74
CA THR A 121 -4.71 28.54 -3.02
C THR A 121 -4.08 27.94 -4.25
N ALA A 122 -3.43 28.76 -5.06
CA ALA A 122 -2.57 28.31 -6.14
C ALA A 122 -1.15 28.78 -5.88
N THR A 123 -0.19 27.92 -6.17
CA THR A 123 1.23 28.25 -6.15
C THR A 123 1.76 28.00 -7.55
N LYS A 124 2.40 28.99 -8.14
CA LYS A 124 3.09 28.89 -9.41
C LYS A 124 4.51 29.41 -9.24
N ASP A 125 5.50 28.60 -9.62
CA ASP A 125 6.92 28.95 -9.49
C ASP A 125 7.30 29.42 -8.06
N GLY A 126 6.71 28.79 -7.05
CA GLY A 126 6.92 29.14 -5.64
C GLY A 126 6.18 30.41 -5.15
N ARG A 127 5.40 31.07 -6.00
CA ARG A 127 4.59 32.26 -5.63
C ARG A 127 3.18 31.84 -5.26
N HIS A 128 2.75 32.17 -4.04
CA HIS A 128 1.42 31.84 -3.54
C HIS A 128 0.40 32.90 -3.96
N GLN A 129 -0.76 32.45 -4.44
CA GLN A 129 -1.92 33.28 -4.72
C GLN A 129 -3.14 32.66 -4.03
N ALA A 130 -3.81 33.41 -3.16
CA ALA A 130 -5.13 33.05 -2.68
C ALA A 130 -6.15 33.33 -3.79
N ILE A 131 -6.99 32.35 -4.08
CA ILE A 131 -8.09 32.53 -5.04
C ILE A 131 -9.35 32.82 -4.22
N PRO A 132 -9.96 33.99 -4.38
CA PRO A 132 -11.16 34.38 -3.64
C PRO A 132 -12.36 33.46 -3.93
#